data_0bfea89c4ab404d780d80de469e77658
#
_entry.id   0bfea89c4ab404d780d80de469e77658
#
_cell.length_a   1.000
_cell.length_b   1.000
_cell.length_c   1.000
_cell.angle_alpha   90.00
_cell.angle_beta   90.00
_cell.angle_gamma   90.00
#
_symmetry.space_group_name_H-M   'P 1'
#
loop_
_entity.id
_entity.type
_entity.pdbx_description
1 polymer ?
#
loop_
_entity_poly.entity_id
_entity_poly.type
_entity_poly.pdbx_seq_one_letter_code
_entity_poly.pdbx_strand_id
1 'polypeptide(L)'
;MTECSPVISTNRSWNIKKNSVGQLMPNCEAKTVDEELWVRGSSVMMGYYKMPEETKETLVDGWLRTGDLGYVDEEGFVFLTGRKKNLIITKNGENVSPEELENKIGEQRLVKEILVREDEGVIEAEIFPDEEYVKKKRIKDVPAALQEIIDTYNQGAPAYKKVYKLKIRTEEFPKTPSKKIKRY
;
A
#
# COMPACT_ATOMS: atom_id res chain seq x y z
N MET A 1 11.23 8.54 -3.40
CA MET A 1 10.40 9.14 -4.48
C MET A 1 11.28 10.11 -5.25
N THR A 2 11.17 10.13 -6.58
CA THR A 2 12.05 10.93 -7.47
C THR A 2 11.92 12.43 -7.21
N GLU A 3 10.72 12.88 -6.98
CA GLU A 3 10.36 14.27 -6.70
C GLU A 3 10.97 14.83 -5.40
N CYS A 4 11.60 13.98 -4.59
CA CYS A 4 12.24 14.36 -3.30
C CYS A 4 13.74 13.96 -3.24
N SER A 5 14.40 13.70 -4.33
CA SER A 5 15.85 13.50 -4.53
C SER A 5 16.58 12.52 -3.56
N PRO A 6 16.20 11.28 -3.41
CA PRO A 6 14.91 10.59 -3.53
C PRO A 6 14.28 10.25 -2.17
N VAL A 7 14.85 10.67 -1.03
CA VAL A 7 14.54 10.19 0.32
C VAL A 7 13.78 11.23 1.14
N ILE A 8 12.63 10.83 1.68
CA ILE A 8 11.81 11.61 2.62
C ILE A 8 12.03 11.13 4.05
N SER A 9 12.07 9.80 4.21
CA SER A 9 12.23 9.14 5.50
C SER A 9 13.09 7.89 5.37
N THR A 10 13.70 7.46 6.47
CA THR A 10 14.53 6.27 6.49
C THR A 10 14.50 5.59 7.84
N ASN A 11 14.55 4.26 7.84
CA ASN A 11 14.83 3.47 9.03
C ASN A 11 16.33 3.55 9.36
N ARG A 12 16.62 3.86 10.62
CA ARG A 12 18.00 3.82 11.16
C ARG A 12 18.20 2.53 11.94
N SER A 13 19.35 1.90 11.84
CA SER A 13 19.63 0.59 12.45
C SER A 13 19.32 0.51 13.96
N TRP A 14 19.37 1.63 14.65
CA TRP A 14 19.10 1.73 16.09
C TRP A 14 17.72 2.30 16.44
N ASN A 15 16.92 2.71 15.45
CA ASN A 15 15.61 3.31 15.66
C ASN A 15 14.66 2.90 14.55
N ILE A 16 14.04 1.73 14.72
CA ILE A 16 13.11 1.12 13.78
C ILE A 16 11.75 0.98 14.47
N LYS A 17 10.71 1.44 13.83
CA LYS A 17 9.33 1.24 14.30
C LYS A 17 8.59 0.33 13.32
N LYS A 18 7.99 -0.73 13.85
CA LYS A 18 7.26 -1.71 13.02
C LYS A 18 6.20 -1.01 12.16
N ASN A 19 6.09 -1.41 10.91
CA ASN A 19 5.16 -0.89 9.89
C ASN A 19 5.41 0.57 9.46
N SER A 20 6.46 1.24 9.97
CA SER A 20 6.86 2.56 9.46
C SER A 20 7.86 2.44 8.31
N VAL A 21 7.93 3.48 7.49
CA VAL A 21 8.99 3.66 6.48
C VAL A 21 10.16 4.50 7.02
N GLY A 22 10.23 4.65 8.33
CA GLY A 22 11.31 5.33 9.06
C GLY A 22 10.97 6.77 9.46
N GLN A 23 11.91 7.41 10.14
CA GLN A 23 11.78 8.81 10.55
C GLN A 23 12.06 9.76 9.38
N LEU A 24 11.38 10.90 9.41
CA LEU A 24 11.64 12.01 8.49
C LEU A 24 13.11 12.40 8.48
N MET A 25 13.60 12.74 7.29
CA MET A 25 14.92 13.34 7.13
C MET A 25 14.92 14.76 7.75
N PRO A 26 16.05 15.22 8.33
CA PRO A 26 16.12 16.53 9.00
C PRO A 26 15.77 17.73 8.11
N ASN A 27 15.93 17.57 6.79
CA ASN A 27 15.61 18.59 5.78
C ASN A 27 14.20 18.47 5.22
N CYS A 28 13.37 17.57 5.77
CA CYS A 28 12.00 17.32 5.35
C CYS A 28 11.01 17.62 6.45
N GLU A 29 9.92 18.24 6.09
CA GLU A 29 8.72 18.40 6.89
C GLU A 29 7.60 17.61 6.22
N ALA A 30 6.69 17.05 7.00
CA ALA A 30 5.52 16.36 6.46
C ALA A 30 4.27 16.70 7.26
N LYS A 31 3.13 16.68 6.58
CA LYS A 31 1.79 16.80 7.17
C LYS A 31 0.82 15.89 6.44
N THR A 32 -0.28 15.57 7.10
CA THR A 32 -1.39 14.82 6.49
C THR A 32 -2.51 15.79 6.14
N VAL A 33 -2.98 15.75 4.88
CA VAL A 33 -4.11 16.54 4.39
C VAL A 33 -5.04 15.59 3.67
N ASP A 34 -6.27 15.44 4.13
CA ASP A 34 -7.25 14.50 3.60
C ASP A 34 -6.66 13.08 3.41
N GLU A 35 -6.03 12.58 4.48
CA GLU A 35 -5.31 11.30 4.53
C GLU A 35 -4.08 11.20 3.61
N GLU A 36 -3.81 12.18 2.73
CA GLU A 36 -2.65 12.23 1.86
C GLU A 36 -1.44 12.82 2.60
N LEU A 37 -0.28 12.18 2.49
CA LEU A 37 0.97 12.68 3.02
C LEU A 37 1.51 13.79 2.10
N TRP A 38 1.67 14.99 2.63
CA TRP A 38 2.29 16.12 1.95
C TRP A 38 3.66 16.38 2.54
N VAL A 39 4.65 16.67 1.69
CA VAL A 39 6.05 16.85 2.11
C VAL A 39 6.59 18.19 1.61
N ARG A 40 7.40 18.83 2.44
CA ARG A 40 8.15 20.05 2.12
C ARG A 40 9.60 19.89 2.55
N GLY A 41 10.53 20.48 1.80
CA GLY A 41 11.95 20.47 2.18
C GLY A 41 12.86 20.82 1.00
N SER A 42 14.16 20.99 1.31
CA SER A 42 15.17 21.38 0.31
C SER A 42 15.44 20.32 -0.77
N SER A 43 15.01 19.07 -0.54
CA SER A 43 15.11 17.97 -1.51
C SER A 43 13.92 17.86 -2.45
N VAL A 44 12.85 18.61 -2.21
CA VAL A 44 11.67 18.63 -3.09
C VAL A 44 12.00 19.30 -4.40
N MET A 45 11.56 18.72 -5.50
CA MET A 45 11.77 19.24 -6.86
C MET A 45 11.20 20.65 -7.04
N MET A 46 11.74 21.40 -7.99
CA MET A 46 11.18 22.69 -8.41
C MET A 46 9.94 22.55 -9.31
N GLY A 47 9.76 21.39 -9.93
CA GLY A 47 8.64 21.07 -10.81
C GLY A 47 8.99 20.05 -11.88
N TYR A 48 7.99 19.68 -12.67
CA TYR A 48 8.17 18.81 -13.84
C TYR A 48 8.61 19.62 -15.05
N TYR A 49 9.63 19.12 -15.77
CA TYR A 49 10.18 19.82 -16.93
C TYR A 49 9.15 19.97 -18.04
N LYS A 50 8.89 21.21 -18.46
CA LYS A 50 7.88 21.58 -19.49
C LYS A 50 6.45 21.11 -19.20
N MET A 51 6.10 20.88 -17.91
CA MET A 51 4.78 20.44 -17.48
C MET A 51 4.29 21.36 -16.34
N PRO A 52 3.90 22.61 -16.64
CA PRO A 52 3.53 23.60 -15.61
C PRO A 52 2.21 23.26 -14.91
N GLU A 53 1.25 22.69 -15.62
CA GLU A 53 -0.06 22.34 -15.02
C GLU A 53 0.09 21.19 -14.03
N GLU A 54 0.79 20.11 -14.40
CA GLU A 54 1.08 18.99 -13.51
C GLU A 54 1.93 19.42 -12.32
N THR A 55 2.83 20.38 -12.53
CA THR A 55 3.62 20.97 -11.45
C THR A 55 2.72 21.71 -10.47
N LYS A 56 1.79 22.54 -10.95
CA LYS A 56 0.85 23.30 -10.12
C LYS A 56 -0.12 22.41 -9.34
N GLU A 57 -0.55 21.31 -9.93
CA GLU A 57 -1.39 20.31 -9.26
C GLU A 57 -0.63 19.55 -8.16
N THR A 58 0.66 19.32 -8.35
CA THR A 58 1.50 18.51 -7.46
C THR A 58 2.19 19.34 -6.38
N LEU A 59 2.60 20.59 -6.70
CA LEU A 59 3.22 21.52 -5.75
C LEU A 59 2.24 22.64 -5.39
N VAL A 60 1.73 22.59 -4.17
CA VAL A 60 0.74 23.54 -3.64
C VAL A 60 1.32 24.25 -2.42
N ASP A 61 1.48 25.57 -2.51
CA ASP A 61 2.01 26.42 -1.43
C ASP A 61 3.35 25.91 -0.84
N GLY A 62 4.24 25.42 -1.71
CA GLY A 62 5.54 24.88 -1.33
C GLY A 62 5.50 23.45 -0.76
N TRP A 63 4.34 22.80 -0.77
CA TRP A 63 4.18 21.41 -0.39
C TRP A 63 4.00 20.51 -1.60
N LEU A 64 4.73 19.39 -1.60
CA LEU A 64 4.57 18.30 -2.55
C LEU A 64 3.45 17.37 -2.11
N ARG A 65 2.44 17.22 -2.94
CA ARG A 65 1.41 16.19 -2.82
C ARG A 65 1.99 14.87 -3.29
N THR A 66 2.21 13.93 -2.37
CA THR A 66 2.91 12.68 -2.71
C THR A 66 2.03 11.66 -3.44
N GLY A 67 0.71 11.80 -3.34
CA GLY A 67 -0.24 10.79 -3.77
C GLY A 67 -0.22 9.53 -2.89
N ASP A 68 0.64 9.47 -1.88
CA ASP A 68 0.64 8.41 -0.87
C ASP A 68 -0.28 8.78 0.29
N LEU A 69 -1.10 7.82 0.74
CA LEU A 69 -1.89 7.94 1.95
C LEU A 69 -1.03 7.54 3.13
N GLY A 70 -1.17 8.29 4.22
CA GLY A 70 -0.36 8.01 5.41
C GLY A 70 -0.37 9.13 6.43
N TYR A 71 0.43 8.94 7.47
CA TYR A 71 0.57 9.90 8.56
C TYR A 71 1.97 9.89 9.14
N VAL A 72 2.27 10.90 9.93
CA VAL A 72 3.50 11.00 10.73
C VAL A 72 3.09 10.98 12.18
N ASP A 73 3.73 10.14 12.99
CA ASP A 73 3.49 10.13 14.43
C ASP A 73 4.28 11.21 15.17
N GLU A 74 4.03 11.34 16.49
CA GLU A 74 4.67 12.33 17.35
C GLU A 74 6.20 12.19 17.42
N GLU A 75 6.74 11.00 17.15
CA GLU A 75 8.17 10.71 17.10
C GLU A 75 8.80 10.96 15.71
N GLY A 76 8.00 11.40 14.73
CA GLY A 76 8.42 11.68 13.36
C GLY A 76 8.56 10.46 12.48
N PHE A 77 7.99 9.31 12.86
CA PHE A 77 7.92 8.14 11.99
C PHE A 77 6.79 8.27 10.97
N VAL A 78 7.09 7.94 9.74
CA VAL A 78 6.16 7.97 8.61
C VAL A 78 5.53 6.60 8.44
N PHE A 79 4.21 6.57 8.36
CA PHE A 79 3.42 5.37 8.09
C PHE A 79 2.64 5.56 6.79
N LEU A 80 2.80 4.63 5.86
CA LEU A 80 2.06 4.63 4.60
C LEU A 80 0.92 3.61 4.69
N THR A 81 -0.28 4.04 4.33
CA THR A 81 -1.50 3.22 4.37
C THR A 81 -2.01 2.87 2.98
N GLY A 82 -1.50 3.52 1.92
CA GLY A 82 -1.86 3.21 0.55
C GLY A 82 -1.51 4.29 -0.45
N ARG A 83 -2.16 4.21 -1.62
CA ARG A 83 -2.06 5.18 -2.70
C ARG A 83 -3.43 5.78 -3.00
N LYS A 84 -3.51 7.10 -3.07
CA LYS A 84 -4.76 7.83 -3.35
C LYS A 84 -5.44 7.35 -4.65
N LYS A 85 -4.67 7.14 -5.71
CA LYS A 85 -5.15 6.67 -7.00
C LYS A 85 -5.61 5.21 -7.04
N ASN A 86 -5.25 4.42 -6.03
CA ASN A 86 -5.61 3.01 -5.94
C ASN A 86 -6.81 2.77 -5.03
N LEU A 87 -7.32 3.82 -4.37
CA LEU A 87 -8.47 3.68 -3.49
C LEU A 87 -9.63 3.01 -4.22
N ILE A 88 -10.18 2.01 -3.58
CA ILE A 88 -11.45 1.41 -3.96
C ILE A 88 -12.56 2.23 -3.32
N ILE A 89 -13.45 2.77 -4.14
CA ILE A 89 -14.64 3.48 -3.65
C ILE A 89 -15.79 2.48 -3.64
N THR A 90 -16.23 2.11 -2.45
CA THR A 90 -17.34 1.16 -2.30
C THR A 90 -18.67 1.78 -2.76
N LYS A 91 -19.69 0.95 -3.00
CA LYS A 91 -21.03 1.41 -3.36
C LYS A 91 -21.66 2.40 -2.36
N ASN A 92 -21.21 2.36 -1.12
CA ASN A 92 -21.67 3.26 -0.06
C ASN A 92 -20.82 4.53 0.07
N GLY A 93 -19.84 4.75 -0.83
CA GLY A 93 -18.94 5.91 -0.82
C GLY A 93 -17.77 5.82 0.15
N GLU A 94 -17.54 4.65 0.78
CA GLU A 94 -16.40 4.43 1.67
C GLU A 94 -15.10 4.23 0.87
N ASN A 95 -14.03 4.84 1.31
CA ASN A 95 -12.70 4.66 0.74
C ASN A 95 -11.98 3.47 1.39
N VAL A 96 -11.52 2.56 0.57
CA VAL A 96 -10.73 1.38 1.01
C VAL A 96 -9.38 1.37 0.31
N SER A 97 -8.29 1.40 1.08
CA SER A 97 -6.95 1.20 0.54
C SER A 97 -6.71 -0.29 0.31
N PRO A 98 -6.54 -0.74 -0.94
CA PRO A 98 -6.22 -2.14 -1.21
C PRO A 98 -4.90 -2.57 -0.59
N GLU A 99 -3.92 -1.67 -0.50
CA GLU A 99 -2.62 -1.95 0.10
C GLU A 99 -2.73 -2.28 1.61
N GLU A 100 -3.68 -1.68 2.32
CA GLU A 100 -3.92 -2.03 3.73
C GLU A 100 -4.36 -3.49 3.88
N LEU A 101 -5.27 -3.93 3.00
CA LEU A 101 -5.76 -5.29 3.01
C LEU A 101 -4.67 -6.27 2.57
N GLU A 102 -3.95 -5.93 1.51
CA GLU A 102 -2.82 -6.71 0.99
C GLU A 102 -1.75 -6.93 2.05
N ASN A 103 -1.39 -5.88 2.80
CA ASN A 103 -0.41 -5.98 3.87
C ASN A 103 -0.89 -6.91 4.99
N LYS A 104 -2.14 -6.78 5.46
CA LYS A 104 -2.69 -7.61 6.53
C LYS A 104 -2.82 -9.09 6.14
N ILE A 105 -3.36 -9.35 4.95
CA ILE A 105 -3.56 -10.72 4.44
C ILE A 105 -2.21 -11.32 4.06
N GLY A 106 -1.31 -10.52 3.49
CA GLY A 106 0.04 -10.93 3.07
C GLY A 106 1.00 -11.28 4.22
N GLU A 107 0.67 -10.95 5.49
CA GLU A 107 1.42 -11.44 6.66
C GLU A 107 1.34 -12.97 6.81
N GLN A 108 0.36 -13.61 6.18
CA GLN A 108 0.17 -15.06 6.26
C GLN A 108 1.16 -15.80 5.35
N ARG A 109 1.91 -16.73 5.91
CA ARG A 109 3.00 -17.45 5.19
C ARG A 109 2.56 -18.22 3.95
N LEU A 110 1.28 -18.57 3.87
CA LEU A 110 0.71 -19.25 2.70
C LEU A 110 0.54 -18.28 1.51
N VAL A 111 0.48 -16.98 1.77
CA VAL A 111 0.30 -15.93 0.76
C VAL A 111 1.68 -15.47 0.29
N LYS A 112 2.06 -15.81 -0.95
CA LYS A 112 3.31 -15.34 -1.56
C LYS A 112 3.14 -13.97 -2.17
N GLU A 113 2.05 -13.78 -2.91
CA GLU A 113 1.68 -12.53 -3.55
C GLU A 113 0.16 -12.33 -3.46
N ILE A 114 -0.25 -11.10 -3.32
CA ILE A 114 -1.66 -10.73 -3.25
C ILE A 114 -1.90 -9.42 -3.98
N LEU A 115 -3.03 -9.33 -4.64
CA LEU A 115 -3.58 -8.12 -5.24
C LEU A 115 -5.04 -8.00 -4.84
N VAL A 116 -5.40 -6.87 -4.24
CA VAL A 116 -6.78 -6.54 -3.88
C VAL A 116 -7.31 -5.49 -4.86
N ARG A 117 -8.53 -5.72 -5.36
CA ARG A 117 -9.21 -4.81 -6.27
C ARG A 117 -10.72 -4.84 -6.06
N GLU A 118 -11.40 -3.92 -6.67
CA GLU A 118 -12.85 -3.97 -6.82
C GLU A 118 -13.20 -4.84 -8.04
N ASP A 119 -14.16 -5.73 -7.87
CA ASP A 119 -14.74 -6.55 -8.93
C ASP A 119 -16.25 -6.62 -8.74
N GLU A 120 -17.04 -6.11 -9.72
CA GLU A 120 -18.50 -6.06 -9.71
C GLU A 120 -19.09 -5.41 -8.43
N GLY A 121 -18.40 -4.42 -7.88
CA GLY A 121 -18.84 -3.66 -6.71
C GLY A 121 -18.56 -4.32 -5.37
N VAL A 122 -17.71 -5.35 -5.34
CA VAL A 122 -17.23 -5.99 -4.11
C VAL A 122 -15.70 -6.07 -4.12
N ILE A 123 -15.12 -6.22 -2.95
CA ILE A 123 -13.67 -6.40 -2.82
C ILE A 123 -13.31 -7.84 -3.14
N GLU A 124 -12.42 -8.02 -4.13
CA GLU A 124 -11.80 -9.27 -4.51
C GLU A 124 -10.33 -9.28 -4.07
N ALA A 125 -9.90 -10.40 -3.48
CA ALA A 125 -8.49 -10.70 -3.27
C ALA A 125 -8.05 -11.77 -4.27
N GLU A 126 -7.06 -11.45 -5.10
CA GLU A 126 -6.41 -12.39 -6.00
C GLU A 126 -5.07 -12.79 -5.37
N ILE A 127 -4.87 -14.10 -5.07
CA ILE A 127 -3.74 -14.61 -4.30
C ILE A 127 -2.95 -15.63 -5.11
N PHE A 128 -1.62 -15.47 -5.13
CA PHE A 128 -0.69 -16.51 -5.53
C PHE A 128 -0.10 -17.15 -4.27
N PRO A 129 -0.32 -18.46 -4.04
CA PRO A 129 0.14 -19.16 -2.84
C PRO A 129 1.65 -19.41 -2.86
N ASP A 130 2.25 -19.53 -1.67
CA ASP A 130 3.63 -19.98 -1.52
C ASP A 130 3.71 -21.51 -1.68
N GLU A 131 4.10 -21.95 -2.87
CA GLU A 131 4.21 -23.38 -3.20
C GLU A 131 5.22 -24.12 -2.33
N GLU A 132 6.31 -23.48 -1.91
CA GLU A 132 7.30 -24.08 -1.03
C GLU A 132 6.70 -24.33 0.35
N TYR A 133 5.94 -23.37 0.84
CA TYR A 133 5.23 -23.50 2.11
C TYR A 133 4.15 -24.58 2.03
N VAL A 134 3.39 -24.64 0.94
CA VAL A 134 2.38 -25.70 0.68
C VAL A 134 3.04 -27.09 0.75
N LYS A 135 4.14 -27.30 0.04
CA LYS A 135 4.90 -28.56 0.04
C LYS A 135 5.43 -28.89 1.42
N LYS A 136 6.07 -27.91 2.09
CA LYS A 136 6.66 -28.07 3.43
C LYS A 136 5.64 -28.45 4.49
N LYS A 137 4.45 -27.82 4.44
CA LYS A 137 3.36 -28.08 5.40
C LYS A 137 2.42 -29.18 4.97
N ARG A 138 2.60 -29.76 3.77
CA ARG A 138 1.76 -30.81 3.19
C ARG A 138 0.28 -30.41 3.15
N ILE A 139 0.01 -29.16 2.78
CA ILE A 139 -1.37 -28.64 2.67
C ILE A 139 -2.05 -29.34 1.49
N LYS A 140 -3.12 -30.10 1.78
CA LYS A 140 -3.83 -30.88 0.77
C LYS A 140 -4.87 -30.06 0.00
N ASP A 141 -5.49 -29.10 0.68
CA ASP A 141 -6.52 -28.22 0.12
C ASP A 141 -6.09 -26.77 0.27
N VAL A 142 -5.38 -26.28 -0.74
CA VAL A 142 -4.89 -24.90 -0.77
C VAL A 142 -6.04 -23.90 -0.87
N PRO A 143 -7.08 -24.11 -1.71
CA PRO A 143 -8.26 -23.27 -1.73
C PRO A 143 -8.93 -23.09 -0.36
N ALA A 144 -9.19 -24.18 0.34
CA ALA A 144 -9.80 -24.11 1.67
C ALA A 144 -8.92 -23.36 2.68
N ALA A 145 -7.60 -23.60 2.66
CA ALA A 145 -6.66 -22.93 3.55
C ALA A 145 -6.56 -21.41 3.27
N LEU A 146 -6.64 -20.99 2.02
CA LEU A 146 -6.68 -19.57 1.66
C LEU A 146 -8.01 -18.92 2.03
N GLN A 147 -9.12 -19.64 1.87
CA GLN A 147 -10.44 -19.15 2.28
C GLN A 147 -10.48 -18.93 3.80
N GLU A 148 -9.91 -19.83 4.61
CA GLU A 148 -9.81 -19.66 6.07
C GLU A 148 -9.03 -18.39 6.45
N ILE A 149 -7.97 -18.04 5.71
CA ILE A 149 -7.23 -16.78 5.90
C ILE A 149 -8.14 -15.58 5.64
N ILE A 150 -8.90 -15.59 4.54
CA ILE A 150 -9.85 -14.53 4.21
C ILE A 150 -10.95 -14.42 5.26
N ASP A 151 -11.50 -15.55 5.71
CA ASP A 151 -12.56 -15.57 6.71
C ASP A 151 -12.05 -15.03 8.06
N THR A 152 -10.83 -15.40 8.46
CA THR A 152 -10.16 -14.87 9.65
C THR A 152 -9.96 -13.35 9.56
N TYR A 153 -9.48 -12.84 8.42
CA TYR A 153 -9.37 -11.42 8.16
C TYR A 153 -10.74 -10.73 8.28
N ASN A 154 -11.76 -11.29 7.65
CA ASN A 154 -13.12 -10.75 7.60
C ASN A 154 -13.81 -10.69 8.98
N GLN A 155 -13.46 -11.58 9.91
CA GLN A 155 -14.00 -11.54 11.28
C GLN A 155 -13.59 -10.26 12.02
N GLY A 156 -12.37 -9.77 11.78
CA GLY A 156 -11.86 -8.54 12.41
C GLY A 156 -12.05 -7.26 11.57
N ALA A 157 -12.53 -7.39 10.33
CA ALA A 157 -12.67 -6.27 9.41
C ALA A 157 -14.05 -5.61 9.50
N PRO A 158 -14.14 -4.26 9.41
CA PRO A 158 -15.42 -3.58 9.24
C PRO A 158 -16.08 -4.01 7.92
N ALA A 159 -17.41 -3.90 7.84
CA ALA A 159 -18.20 -4.43 6.73
C ALA A 159 -17.70 -3.95 5.35
N TYR A 160 -17.33 -2.67 5.23
CA TYR A 160 -16.89 -2.07 3.96
C TYR A 160 -15.47 -2.49 3.54
N LYS A 161 -14.68 -3.13 4.42
CA LYS A 161 -13.34 -3.67 4.13
C LYS A 161 -13.32 -5.19 3.97
N LYS A 162 -14.46 -5.87 4.04
CA LYS A 162 -14.51 -7.32 3.90
C LYS A 162 -14.24 -7.75 2.46
N VAL A 163 -13.44 -8.80 2.32
CA VAL A 163 -13.17 -9.47 1.04
C VAL A 163 -14.28 -10.48 0.79
N TYR A 164 -14.98 -10.34 -0.32
CA TYR A 164 -16.12 -11.18 -0.69
C TYR A 164 -15.81 -12.18 -1.79
N LYS A 165 -14.78 -11.90 -2.60
CA LYS A 165 -14.33 -12.82 -3.66
C LYS A 165 -12.86 -13.18 -3.43
N LEU A 166 -12.55 -14.49 -3.51
CA LEU A 166 -11.19 -15.01 -3.50
C LEU A 166 -10.90 -15.63 -4.87
N LYS A 167 -9.87 -15.14 -5.54
CA LYS A 167 -9.35 -15.73 -6.76
C LYS A 167 -7.94 -16.27 -6.51
N ILE A 168 -7.70 -17.51 -6.90
CA ILE A 168 -6.42 -18.18 -6.70
C ILE A 168 -5.67 -18.23 -8.00
N ARG A 169 -4.44 -17.76 -8.01
CA ARG A 169 -3.54 -17.81 -9.15
C ARG A 169 -2.72 -19.08 -9.15
N THR A 170 -2.40 -19.52 -10.34
CA THR A 170 -1.45 -20.60 -10.59
C THR A 170 -0.06 -20.10 -10.98
N GLU A 171 0.08 -18.79 -11.25
CA GLU A 171 1.33 -18.13 -11.67
C GLU A 171 1.52 -16.83 -10.93
N GLU A 172 2.77 -16.41 -10.76
CA GLU A 172 3.13 -15.12 -10.16
C GLU A 172 2.50 -13.95 -10.94
N PHE A 173 2.27 -12.84 -10.23
CA PHE A 173 1.79 -11.63 -10.88
C PHE A 173 2.85 -11.05 -11.82
N PRO A 174 2.45 -10.43 -12.96
CA PRO A 174 3.35 -9.64 -13.77
C PRO A 174 3.90 -8.47 -12.94
N LYS A 175 5.22 -8.25 -13.05
CA LYS A 175 5.93 -7.25 -12.24
C LYS A 175 6.51 -6.15 -13.12
N THR A 176 6.68 -4.99 -12.53
CA THR A 176 7.48 -3.90 -13.10
C THR A 176 8.97 -4.23 -13.03
N PRO A 177 9.87 -3.50 -13.73
CA PRO A 177 11.31 -3.64 -13.57
C PRO A 177 11.80 -3.47 -12.11
N SER A 178 11.07 -2.70 -11.31
CA SER A 178 11.31 -2.52 -9.87
C SER A 178 10.69 -3.61 -8.99
N LYS A 179 10.26 -4.75 -9.57
CA LYS A 179 9.67 -5.92 -8.90
C LYS A 179 8.35 -5.66 -8.17
N LYS A 180 7.64 -4.57 -8.48
CA LYS A 180 6.30 -4.31 -7.95
C LYS A 180 5.25 -4.99 -8.83
N ILE A 181 4.22 -5.57 -8.21
CA ILE A 181 3.07 -6.15 -8.92
C ILE A 181 2.41 -5.06 -9.77
N LYS A 182 2.14 -5.39 -11.04
CA LYS A 182 1.37 -4.51 -11.92
C LYS A 182 -0.11 -4.66 -11.58
N ARG A 183 -0.76 -3.55 -11.26
CA ARG A 183 -2.19 -3.53 -10.93
C ARG A 183 -3.10 -3.52 -12.18
N TYR A 184 -2.51 -3.12 -13.33
CA TYR A 184 -3.22 -2.97 -14.62
C TYR A 184 -2.35 -3.48 -15.76
#